data_eca1e296fcf33d5f3b15a64b371ad722
#
_entry.id   eca1e296fcf33d5f3b15a64b371ad722
#
_cell.length_a   1.000
_cell.length_b   1.000
_cell.length_c   1.000
_cell.angle_alpha   90.00
_cell.angle_beta   90.00
_cell.angle_gamma   90.00
#
_symmetry.space_group_name_H-M   'P 1'
#
loop_
_entity.id
_entity.type
_entity.pdbx_description
1 polymer ?
#
loop_
_entity_poly.entity_id
_entity_poly.type
_entity_poly.pdbx_seq_one_letter_code
_entity_poly.pdbx_strand_id
1 'polypeptide(L)'
;MTIKEKIENLVLDIPEDIHKINKLCEELDINNDSKELLEDLLKILERNPHFDFGMPGDLIRLIEKHYKEPDYQNYIIRSIERKPTEYNLWLLQRLMNSFKKAGEKEEGVNIFKKVLQETTDDGIKEMLEGFIKVK
;
A
#
# COMPACT_ATOMS: atom_id res chain seq x y z
N MET A 1 -21.22 14.00 -5.63
CA MET A 1 -20.44 12.89 -5.03
C MET A 1 -19.17 13.44 -4.40
N THR A 2 -18.92 13.12 -3.13
CA THR A 2 -17.69 13.53 -2.46
C THR A 2 -16.50 12.75 -3.00
N ILE A 3 -15.28 13.25 -2.75
CA ILE A 3 -14.06 12.53 -3.17
C ILE A 3 -13.98 11.17 -2.48
N LYS A 4 -14.39 11.08 -1.22
CA LYS A 4 -14.43 9.81 -0.49
C LYS A 4 -15.38 8.81 -1.14
N GLU A 5 -16.55 9.26 -1.57
CA GLU A 5 -17.49 8.41 -2.28
C GLU A 5 -16.93 7.95 -3.63
N LYS A 6 -16.21 8.81 -4.33
CA LYS A 6 -15.54 8.44 -5.58
C LYS A 6 -14.52 7.32 -5.35
N ILE A 7 -13.76 7.40 -4.25
CA ILE A 7 -12.79 6.38 -3.88
C ILE A 7 -13.50 5.05 -3.57
N GLU A 8 -14.56 5.10 -2.77
CA GLU A 8 -15.30 3.91 -2.35
C GLU A 8 -16.00 3.21 -3.53
N ASN A 9 -16.45 3.98 -4.51
CA ASN A 9 -17.19 3.46 -5.66
C ASN A 9 -16.32 3.15 -6.89
N LEU A 10 -15.03 3.30 -6.76
CA LEU A 10 -14.09 3.07 -7.86
C LEU A 10 -14.09 1.59 -8.27
N VAL A 11 -14.28 1.34 -9.56
CA VAL A 11 -14.26 0.00 -10.14
C VAL A 11 -13.12 -0.09 -11.17
N LEU A 12 -12.27 -1.09 -11.01
CA LEU A 12 -11.09 -1.29 -11.85
C LEU A 12 -11.18 -2.67 -12.50
N ASP A 13 -11.70 -2.73 -13.72
CA ASP A 13 -11.95 -3.99 -14.44
C ASP A 13 -10.95 -4.26 -15.56
N ILE A 14 -10.49 -3.21 -16.25
CA ILE A 14 -9.61 -3.32 -17.41
C ILE A 14 -8.36 -2.45 -17.21
N PRO A 15 -7.23 -2.75 -17.89
CA PRO A 15 -5.99 -1.99 -17.67
C PRO A 15 -6.13 -0.48 -17.90
N GLU A 16 -6.99 -0.06 -18.83
CA GLU A 16 -7.24 1.35 -19.12
C GLU A 16 -7.86 2.10 -17.94
N ASP A 17 -8.43 1.39 -16.99
CA ASP A 17 -9.00 2.00 -15.78
C ASP A 17 -7.95 2.69 -14.91
N ILE A 18 -6.66 2.48 -15.21
CA ILE A 18 -5.57 3.24 -14.55
C ILE A 18 -5.77 4.75 -14.73
N HIS A 19 -6.42 5.19 -15.80
CA HIS A 19 -6.70 6.61 -16.02
C HIS A 19 -7.65 7.17 -14.96
N LYS A 20 -8.56 6.35 -14.44
CA LYS A 20 -9.46 6.75 -13.36
C LYS A 20 -8.66 7.00 -12.08
N ILE A 21 -7.68 6.13 -11.81
CA ILE A 21 -6.78 6.28 -10.67
C ILE A 21 -5.95 7.55 -10.79
N ASN A 22 -5.35 7.77 -11.96
CA ASN A 22 -4.48 8.92 -12.18
C ASN A 22 -5.25 10.24 -12.02
N LYS A 23 -6.47 10.30 -12.51
CA LYS A 23 -7.34 11.47 -12.38
C LYS A 23 -7.72 11.71 -10.92
N LEU A 24 -8.05 10.64 -10.19
CA LEU A 24 -8.37 10.72 -8.77
C LEU A 24 -7.19 11.23 -7.96
N CYS A 25 -5.99 10.73 -8.23
CA CYS A 25 -4.77 11.15 -7.56
C CYS A 25 -4.47 12.62 -7.82
N GLU A 26 -4.66 13.09 -9.05
CA GLU A 26 -4.48 14.48 -9.40
C GLU A 26 -5.45 15.38 -8.61
N GLU A 27 -6.72 15.00 -8.52
CA GLU A 27 -7.72 15.73 -7.76
C GLU A 27 -7.38 15.81 -6.28
N LEU A 28 -6.93 14.68 -5.69
CA LEU A 28 -6.54 14.61 -4.28
C LEU A 28 -5.31 15.47 -4.00
N ASP A 29 -4.34 15.47 -4.91
CA ASP A 29 -3.12 16.23 -4.74
C ASP A 29 -3.38 17.73 -4.81
N ILE A 30 -4.22 18.16 -5.76
CA ILE A 30 -4.60 19.57 -5.90
C ILE A 30 -5.29 20.10 -4.64
N ASN A 31 -6.17 19.29 -4.04
CA ASN A 31 -6.98 19.67 -2.89
C ASN A 31 -6.32 19.39 -1.54
N ASN A 32 -5.14 18.75 -1.53
CA ASN A 32 -4.43 18.34 -0.31
C ASN A 32 -5.26 17.42 0.60
N ASP A 33 -6.13 16.59 0.02
CA ASP A 33 -7.03 15.70 0.77
C ASP A 33 -6.45 14.32 1.03
N SER A 34 -5.30 14.00 0.42
CA SER A 34 -4.79 12.62 0.45
C SER A 34 -4.44 12.10 1.85
N LYS A 35 -4.03 12.99 2.77
CA LYS A 35 -3.68 12.57 4.13
C LYS A 35 -4.87 12.03 4.90
N GLU A 36 -5.99 12.74 4.90
CA GLU A 36 -7.21 12.31 5.60
C GLU A 36 -7.83 11.07 4.99
N LEU A 37 -7.53 10.81 3.73
CA LEU A 37 -8.10 9.68 2.99
C LEU A 37 -7.09 8.54 2.78
N LEU A 38 -5.97 8.56 3.52
CA LEU A 38 -4.91 7.57 3.35
C LEU A 38 -5.41 6.13 3.52
N GLU A 39 -6.24 5.90 4.53
CA GLU A 39 -6.82 4.57 4.76
C GLU A 39 -7.70 4.14 3.58
N ASP A 40 -8.52 5.07 3.08
CA ASP A 40 -9.40 4.80 1.94
C ASP A 40 -8.60 4.48 0.68
N LEU A 41 -7.47 5.16 0.48
CA LEU A 41 -6.57 4.89 -0.65
C LEU A 41 -5.94 3.49 -0.54
N LEU A 42 -5.52 3.10 0.66
CA LEU A 42 -4.99 1.75 0.89
C LEU A 42 -6.05 0.69 0.61
N LYS A 43 -7.31 0.97 0.92
CA LYS A 43 -8.41 0.04 0.65
C LYS A 43 -8.63 -0.18 -0.86
N ILE A 44 -8.27 0.79 -1.70
CA ILE A 44 -8.30 0.57 -3.15
C ILE A 44 -7.35 -0.58 -3.53
N LEU A 45 -6.15 -0.58 -2.96
CA LEU A 45 -5.18 -1.66 -3.19
C LEU A 45 -5.69 -3.00 -2.69
N GLU A 46 -6.33 -3.00 -1.51
CA GLU A 46 -6.87 -4.20 -0.90
C GLU A 46 -7.99 -4.83 -1.71
N ARG A 47 -8.86 -4.00 -2.31
CA ARG A 47 -9.96 -4.48 -3.16
C ARG A 47 -9.50 -4.96 -4.54
N ASN A 48 -8.34 -4.49 -4.99
CA ASN A 48 -7.85 -4.73 -6.35
C ASN A 48 -6.40 -5.24 -6.32
N PRO A 49 -6.13 -6.36 -5.63
CA PRO A 49 -4.75 -6.81 -5.38
C PRO A 49 -3.99 -7.22 -6.65
N HIS A 50 -4.70 -7.54 -7.72
CA HIS A 50 -4.09 -7.99 -8.97
C HIS A 50 -4.15 -6.94 -10.08
N PHE A 51 -4.73 -5.77 -9.79
CA PHE A 51 -4.74 -4.68 -10.76
C PHE A 51 -3.33 -4.06 -10.84
N ASP A 52 -2.88 -3.73 -12.04
CA ASP A 52 -1.57 -3.11 -12.24
C ASP A 52 -1.65 -1.60 -12.01
N PHE A 53 -1.31 -1.18 -10.79
CA PHE A 53 -1.22 0.24 -10.43
C PHE A 53 0.12 0.85 -10.81
N GLY A 54 1.05 0.06 -11.29
CA GLY A 54 2.43 0.47 -11.51
C GLY A 54 3.29 0.26 -10.27
N MET A 55 4.58 0.28 -10.45
CA MET A 55 5.53 0.17 -9.35
C MET A 55 6.63 1.22 -9.52
N PRO A 56 6.42 2.47 -8.99
CA PRO A 56 5.33 2.78 -8.04
C PRO A 56 4.00 3.24 -8.63
N GLY A 57 3.91 3.92 -9.75
CA GLY A 57 2.66 4.49 -10.25
C GLY A 57 2.12 5.65 -9.39
N ASP A 58 1.08 6.33 -9.87
CA ASP A 58 0.56 7.54 -9.21
C ASP A 58 -0.05 7.28 -7.83
N LEU A 59 -0.83 6.21 -7.68
CA LEU A 59 -1.49 5.91 -6.40
C LEU A 59 -0.46 5.57 -5.32
N ILE A 60 0.51 4.74 -5.65
CA ILE A 60 1.56 4.35 -4.71
C ILE A 60 2.39 5.58 -4.30
N ARG A 61 2.73 6.44 -5.26
CA ARG A 61 3.47 7.68 -4.96
C ARG A 61 2.68 8.61 -4.05
N LEU A 62 1.38 8.73 -4.27
CA LEU A 62 0.52 9.57 -3.45
C LEU A 62 0.47 9.06 -2.01
N ILE A 63 0.35 7.74 -1.83
CA ILE A 63 0.37 7.12 -0.51
C ILE A 63 1.74 7.34 0.15
N GLU A 64 2.83 7.04 -0.56
CA GLU A 64 4.18 7.16 -0.04
C GLU A 64 4.58 8.58 0.33
N LYS A 65 3.96 9.57 -0.27
CA LYS A 65 4.19 10.98 0.03
C LYS A 65 4.07 11.29 1.52
N HIS A 66 3.28 10.49 2.25
CA HIS A 66 2.99 10.69 3.66
C HIS A 66 3.90 9.89 4.60
N TYR A 67 5.02 9.35 4.10
CA TYR A 67 5.89 8.46 4.87
C TYR A 67 6.47 9.06 6.16
N LYS A 68 6.55 10.38 6.25
CA LYS A 68 7.05 11.08 7.44
C LYS A 68 5.99 11.34 8.50
N GLU A 69 4.71 11.12 8.16
CA GLU A 69 3.63 11.33 9.12
C GLU A 69 3.71 10.27 10.22
N PRO A 70 3.48 10.65 11.50
CA PRO A 70 3.61 9.71 12.62
C PRO A 70 2.74 8.46 12.48
N ASP A 71 1.58 8.60 11.83
CA ASP A 71 0.61 7.51 11.71
C ASP A 71 0.80 6.63 10.47
N TYR A 72 1.73 6.98 9.59
CA TYR A 72 1.89 6.30 8.30
C TYR A 72 2.13 4.80 8.47
N GLN A 73 3.07 4.42 9.32
CA GLN A 73 3.39 3.00 9.55
C GLN A 73 2.17 2.23 10.03
N ASN A 74 1.39 2.82 10.94
CA ASN A 74 0.18 2.18 11.47
C ASN A 74 -0.87 1.96 10.39
N TYR A 75 -1.04 2.91 9.47
CA TYR A 75 -1.96 2.75 8.35
C TYR A 75 -1.54 1.60 7.44
N ILE A 76 -0.24 1.49 7.15
CA ILE A 76 0.28 0.41 6.31
C ILE A 76 0.08 -0.95 6.99
N ILE A 77 0.40 -1.04 8.29
CA ILE A 77 0.24 -2.28 9.06
C ILE A 77 -1.24 -2.70 9.10
N ARG A 78 -2.14 -1.76 9.35
CA ARG A 78 -3.59 -2.05 9.35
C ARG A 78 -4.07 -2.56 8.00
N SER A 79 -3.55 -1.99 6.92
CA SER A 79 -3.88 -2.45 5.57
C SER A 79 -3.46 -3.91 5.37
N ILE A 80 -2.25 -4.26 5.79
CA ILE A 80 -1.73 -5.62 5.69
C ILE A 80 -2.59 -6.58 6.56
N GLU A 81 -2.99 -6.15 7.74
CA GLU A 81 -3.84 -6.96 8.63
C GLU A 81 -5.23 -7.21 8.03
N ARG A 82 -5.80 -6.20 7.34
CA ARG A 82 -7.07 -6.38 6.65
C ARG A 82 -6.96 -7.31 5.45
N LYS A 83 -5.96 -7.10 4.62
CA LYS A 83 -5.69 -7.93 3.45
C LYS A 83 -4.26 -7.71 2.94
N PRO A 84 -3.36 -8.67 3.14
CA PRO A 84 -2.01 -8.57 2.58
C PRO A 84 -2.06 -8.56 1.05
N THR A 85 -1.37 -7.61 0.45
CA THR A 85 -1.22 -7.52 -1.01
C THR A 85 0.24 -7.25 -1.33
N GLU A 86 0.64 -7.49 -2.57
CA GLU A 86 2.00 -7.17 -2.98
C GLU A 86 2.28 -5.67 -2.79
N TYR A 87 1.28 -4.82 -2.98
CA TYR A 87 1.44 -3.37 -2.86
C TYR A 87 1.68 -2.90 -1.42
N ASN A 88 0.83 -3.32 -0.47
CA ASN A 88 1.00 -2.85 0.91
C ASN A 88 2.23 -3.47 1.58
N LEU A 89 2.58 -4.70 1.22
CA LEU A 89 3.82 -5.33 1.71
C LEU A 89 5.05 -4.61 1.15
N TRP A 90 5.02 -4.22 -0.11
CA TRP A 90 6.09 -3.44 -0.74
C TRP A 90 6.24 -2.07 -0.06
N LEU A 91 5.12 -1.40 0.26
CA LEU A 91 5.15 -0.13 0.98
C LEU A 91 5.81 -0.27 2.35
N LEU A 92 5.52 -1.34 3.08
CA LEU A 92 6.16 -1.60 4.37
C LEU A 92 7.66 -1.86 4.19
N GLN A 93 8.04 -2.63 3.18
CA GLN A 93 9.46 -2.90 2.89
C GLN A 93 10.23 -1.61 2.62
N ARG A 94 9.65 -0.72 1.82
CA ARG A 94 10.28 0.56 1.52
C ARG A 94 10.43 1.43 2.76
N LEU A 95 9.40 1.44 3.62
CA LEU A 95 9.47 2.18 4.87
C LEU A 95 10.57 1.62 5.78
N MET A 96 10.67 0.30 5.90
CA MET A 96 11.69 -0.36 6.70
C MET A 96 13.09 -0.05 6.22
N ASN A 97 13.28 0.07 4.90
CA ASN A 97 14.58 0.40 4.32
C ASN A 97 15.02 1.82 4.69
N SER A 98 14.10 2.69 5.10
CA SER A 98 14.43 4.03 5.56
C SER A 98 14.82 4.08 7.03
N PHE A 99 14.60 3.00 7.79
CA PHE A 99 14.94 2.94 9.21
C PHE A 99 16.44 2.76 9.40
N LYS A 100 16.99 3.47 10.37
CA LYS A 100 18.43 3.42 10.68
C LYS A 100 18.75 2.43 11.80
N LYS A 101 17.77 2.10 12.64
CA LYS A 101 17.96 1.22 13.80
C LYS A 101 17.36 -0.16 13.51
N ALA A 102 18.13 -1.21 13.86
CA ALA A 102 17.69 -2.59 13.67
C ALA A 102 16.37 -2.92 14.38
N GLY A 103 16.15 -2.36 15.57
CA GLY A 103 14.92 -2.60 16.34
C GLY A 103 13.65 -2.09 15.64
N GLU A 104 13.78 -0.99 14.89
CA GLU A 104 12.66 -0.44 14.12
C GLU A 104 12.23 -1.37 12.99
N LYS A 105 13.17 -2.14 12.44
CA LYS A 105 12.90 -3.09 11.35
C LYS A 105 12.27 -4.38 11.85
N GLU A 106 12.50 -4.73 13.11
CA GLU A 106 12.06 -6.01 13.69
C GLU A 106 10.55 -6.19 13.60
N GLU A 107 9.78 -5.15 13.91
CA GLU A 107 8.32 -5.19 13.82
C GLU A 107 7.86 -5.54 12.41
N GLY A 108 8.45 -4.90 11.40
CA GLY A 108 8.13 -5.18 10.00
C GLY A 108 8.48 -6.60 9.58
N VAL A 109 9.66 -7.08 9.98
CA VAL A 109 10.10 -8.45 9.68
C VAL A 109 9.13 -9.46 10.32
N ASN A 110 8.68 -9.21 11.55
CA ASN A 110 7.73 -10.08 12.23
C ASN A 110 6.39 -10.13 11.49
N ILE A 111 5.93 -8.99 10.97
CA ILE A 111 4.71 -8.92 10.16
C ILE A 111 4.88 -9.77 8.89
N PHE A 112 6.01 -9.64 8.20
CA PHE A 112 6.31 -10.43 7.00
C PHE A 112 6.28 -11.93 7.29
N LYS A 113 6.89 -12.35 8.39
CA LYS A 113 6.92 -13.77 8.80
C LYS A 113 5.52 -14.29 9.08
N LYS A 114 4.70 -13.50 9.75
CA LYS A 114 3.31 -13.87 10.05
C LYS A 114 2.50 -14.03 8.77
N VAL A 115 2.60 -13.07 7.85
CA VAL A 115 1.90 -13.16 6.56
C VAL A 115 2.38 -14.37 5.77
N LEU A 116 3.68 -14.63 5.76
CA LEU A 116 4.25 -15.78 5.06
C LEU A 116 3.67 -17.11 5.56
N GLN A 117 3.45 -17.23 6.88
CA GLN A 117 2.86 -18.41 7.47
C GLN A 117 1.38 -18.59 7.11
N GLU A 118 0.64 -17.51 6.94
CA GLU A 118 -0.81 -17.51 6.76
C GLU A 118 -1.25 -17.47 5.30
N THR A 119 -0.43 -16.93 4.40
CA THR A 119 -0.82 -16.73 3.01
C THR A 119 -0.82 -18.01 2.19
N THR A 120 -1.77 -18.10 1.25
CA THR A 120 -1.80 -19.16 0.23
C THR A 120 -1.40 -18.61 -1.14
N ASP A 121 -1.09 -17.32 -1.23
CA ASP A 121 -0.71 -16.66 -2.49
C ASP A 121 0.78 -16.88 -2.75
N ASP A 122 1.11 -17.59 -3.84
CA ASP A 122 2.50 -17.92 -4.18
C ASP A 122 3.33 -16.67 -4.52
N GLY A 123 2.73 -15.67 -5.15
CA GLY A 123 3.40 -14.40 -5.46
C GLY A 123 3.83 -13.67 -4.20
N ILE A 124 2.94 -13.61 -3.21
CA ILE A 124 3.23 -13.01 -1.90
C ILE A 124 4.31 -13.80 -1.18
N LYS A 125 4.24 -15.14 -1.20
CA LYS A 125 5.27 -15.98 -0.57
C LYS A 125 6.64 -15.70 -1.14
N GLU A 126 6.77 -15.70 -2.45
CA GLU A 126 8.04 -15.44 -3.13
C GLU A 126 8.59 -14.07 -2.78
N MET A 127 7.74 -13.05 -2.82
CA MET A 127 8.10 -11.67 -2.48
C MET A 127 8.61 -11.56 -1.04
N LEU A 128 7.90 -12.16 -0.08
CA LEU A 128 8.27 -12.11 1.34
C LEU A 128 9.53 -12.89 1.64
N GLU A 129 9.73 -14.03 0.99
CA GLU A 129 10.97 -14.79 1.14
C GLU A 129 12.17 -13.96 0.70
N GLY A 130 12.01 -13.21 -0.39
CA GLY A 130 13.04 -12.27 -0.85
C GLY A 130 13.31 -11.16 0.16
N PHE A 131 12.26 -10.58 0.74
CA PHE A 131 12.40 -9.51 1.73
C PHE A 131 13.11 -10.00 3.00
N ILE A 132 12.75 -11.18 3.48
CA ILE A 132 13.32 -11.73 4.70
C ILE A 132 14.79 -12.12 4.51
N LYS A 133 15.17 -12.66 3.35
CA LYS A 133 16.55 -13.02 3.05
C LYS A 133 17.50 -11.83 3.04
N VAL A 134 17.02 -10.68 2.60
CA VAL A 134 17.84 -9.47 2.49
C VAL A 134 18.05 -8.83 3.87
N LYS A 135 17.25 -9.20 4.85
CA LYS A 135 17.39 -8.71 6.23
C LYS A 135 18.21 -9.66 7.05
#